data_9879cb300dd3c9128ab553c1074c2f04
#
_entry.id   9879cb300dd3c9128ab553c1074c2f04
#
_cell.length_a   1.000
_cell.length_b   1.000
_cell.length_c   1.000
_cell.angle_alpha   90.00
_cell.angle_beta   90.00
_cell.angle_gamma   90.00
#
_symmetry.space_group_name_H-M   'P 1'
#
loop_
_entity.id
_entity.type
_entity.pdbx_description
1 polymer ?
#
loop_
_entity_poly.entity_id
_entity_poly.type
_entity_poly.pdbx_seq_one_letter_code
_entity_poly.pdbx_strand_id
1 'polypeptide(L)'
;MKSVGITGRVALLALFLSVFGDLSQSQLSESNEQPTTIRGVVINAVTRAPVPRALVRSMDSRVAVLTDGDGQFEFTLPKSDVEGPANEVRTYFGRPRQRVRLAGGLTLIAQKPGFFEDPSPHHSIPNSSGEITIALVPEAVIKGKITLSTGDAASHISVQLYSRQITEGFWRWLPGQFAQANSVGEFRFAELQAGSYKLVTREWMDNDPQATPPGGQLYGFPPVYYPNAADFSGGAMIEIAAGQTMEANVSLTRQPYYPVKIALANGDPGGLNVFVEGQRGPGYSLGYNGIEGQITGLLPNGNYVVEGNIFGPQRASGRVSLSVNGGPVEGPAMTLVPLSSVSFDVKEEFNDAQPTPLTTWSDGKHTYNLRGPRASLSANVESADNLERPTGGAIRPPKAPDDDSLVIENLLPGNYWVRLYATHGYVASAMMGATDVLHEPVTIGSGATLPIEVVLRDDFAEIDGTVSNLGQQAGSQSNGPGAWIYFVPTGSSGQFQQIGVSSDGKFSNPMIVPGSYRVLAFESQQLQLPYRDPAGMKAYETKGQVITVAPGQKATMELQMLSNAQ
;
A
#
# COMPACT_ATOMS: atom_id res chain seq x y z
N MET A 1 27.23 67.81 20.36
CA MET A 1 26.76 69.09 20.93
C MET A 1 25.71 68.79 21.97
N LYS A 2 26.05 69.15 23.24
CA LYS A 2 25.20 69.51 24.39
C LYS A 2 24.12 68.49 24.81
N SER A 3 24.25 67.70 25.87
CA SER A 3 24.44 68.04 27.31
C SER A 3 23.16 68.48 28.00
N VAL A 4 23.06 67.91 29.23
CA VAL A 4 22.35 68.42 30.42
C VAL A 4 20.97 67.78 30.61
N GLY A 5 20.60 67.08 31.70
CA GLY A 5 21.15 66.98 33.03
C GLY A 5 20.09 67.28 34.07
N ILE A 6 20.20 66.59 35.19
CA ILE A 6 19.78 67.03 36.57
C ILE A 6 18.37 66.61 37.03
N THR A 7 18.31 65.58 37.87
CA THR A 7 18.15 65.55 39.37
C THR A 7 16.93 66.24 39.98
N GLY A 8 16.32 65.53 40.89
CA GLY A 8 15.36 66.08 41.89
C GLY A 8 14.65 65.00 42.68
N ARG A 9 15.12 64.67 43.73
CA ARG A 9 14.90 64.22 45.06
C ARG A 9 13.61 64.70 45.76
N VAL A 10 13.22 63.86 46.76
CA VAL A 10 12.52 64.14 48.04
C VAL A 10 11.08 63.63 48.03
N ALA A 11 10.74 62.55 48.68
CA ALA A 11 10.61 62.18 50.09
C ALA A 11 9.31 62.63 50.77
N LEU A 12 8.76 61.70 51.55
CA LEU A 12 7.85 61.79 52.72
C LEU A 12 6.33 61.69 52.35
N LEU A 13 5.48 60.93 53.00
CA LEU A 13 5.30 60.47 54.35
C LEU A 13 4.10 59.50 54.40
N ALA A 14 4.12 58.61 55.30
CA ALA A 14 3.16 57.64 55.73
C ALA A 14 1.79 58.23 56.14
N LEU A 15 0.69 57.46 56.01
CA LEU A 15 -0.21 57.15 57.14
C LEU A 15 -1.27 56.12 56.76
N PHE A 16 -1.29 55.00 57.46
CA PHE A 16 -2.39 54.18 57.99
C PHE A 16 -3.74 54.09 57.26
N LEU A 17 -4.20 52.88 56.89
CA LEU A 17 -5.25 52.20 57.65
C LEU A 17 -5.37 50.72 57.26
N SER A 18 -5.33 49.88 58.29
CA SER A 18 -5.60 48.46 58.34
C SER A 18 -7.00 48.10 57.84
N VAL A 19 -7.08 47.19 56.89
CA VAL A 19 -8.25 46.32 56.73
C VAL A 19 -7.70 44.89 56.61
N PHE A 20 -7.98 44.11 57.65
CA PHE A 20 -7.77 42.67 57.66
C PHE A 20 -8.63 42.05 56.56
N GLY A 21 -7.99 41.43 55.57
CA GLY A 21 -8.60 40.53 54.61
C GLY A 21 -7.77 39.25 54.66
N ASP A 22 -8.38 38.17 55.13
CA ASP A 22 -7.86 36.80 55.11
C ASP A 22 -7.29 36.43 53.75
N LEU A 23 -5.98 36.42 53.60
CA LEU A 23 -5.28 35.69 52.54
C LEU A 23 -5.31 34.23 52.96
N SER A 24 -6.34 33.51 52.49
CA SER A 24 -6.27 32.06 52.39
C SER A 24 -5.06 31.70 51.55
N GLN A 25 -3.99 31.28 52.17
CA GLN A 25 -2.90 30.54 51.55
C GLN A 25 -3.55 29.27 50.97
N SER A 26 -3.86 29.27 49.63
CA SER A 26 -3.96 28.04 48.92
C SER A 26 -2.61 27.35 48.99
N GLN A 27 -2.47 26.43 49.94
CA GLN A 27 -1.43 25.43 49.92
C GLN A 27 -1.57 24.73 48.56
N LEU A 28 -0.63 25.02 47.65
CA LEU A 28 -0.34 24.10 46.55
C LEU A 28 0.01 22.79 47.26
N SER A 29 -0.96 21.87 47.27
CA SER A 29 -0.68 20.48 47.56
C SER A 29 0.36 20.05 46.51
N GLU A 30 1.60 20.04 46.84
CA GLU A 30 2.59 19.20 46.16
C GLU A 30 2.02 17.79 46.30
N SER A 31 1.39 17.32 45.21
CA SER A 31 1.03 15.92 45.11
C SER A 31 2.35 15.15 45.19
N ASN A 32 2.55 14.47 46.29
CA ASN A 32 3.70 13.60 46.53
C ASN A 32 3.52 12.34 45.68
N GLU A 33 3.45 12.55 44.36
CA GLU A 33 3.32 11.48 43.38
C GLU A 33 4.67 10.77 43.30
N GLN A 34 4.73 9.57 43.84
CA GLN A 34 5.92 8.74 43.71
C GLN A 34 6.20 8.48 42.25
N PRO A 35 7.41 8.79 41.78
CA PRO A 35 7.77 8.56 40.37
C PRO A 35 7.70 7.08 40.02
N THR A 36 7.17 6.78 38.84
CA THR A 36 7.11 5.41 38.31
C THR A 36 8.34 5.14 37.46
N THR A 37 9.10 4.11 37.83
CA THR A 37 10.25 3.64 37.04
C THR A 37 9.79 2.59 36.05
N ILE A 38 10.09 2.82 34.78
CA ILE A 38 9.79 1.95 33.68
C ILE A 38 11.07 1.28 33.21
N ARG A 39 11.03 -0.05 33.13
CA ARG A 39 12.15 -0.90 32.72
C ARG A 39 11.75 -1.78 31.56
N GLY A 40 12.72 -2.11 30.73
CA GLY A 40 12.49 -3.04 29.66
C GLY A 40 13.77 -3.46 28.96
N VAL A 41 13.59 -4.34 27.97
CA VAL A 41 14.67 -4.85 27.13
C VAL A 41 14.28 -4.75 25.67
N VAL A 42 15.24 -4.36 24.82
CA VAL A 42 15.11 -4.42 23.37
C VAL A 42 15.85 -5.65 22.87
N ILE A 43 15.16 -6.50 22.13
CA ILE A 43 15.69 -7.76 21.61
C ILE A 43 15.56 -7.82 20.08
N ASN A 44 16.42 -8.60 19.45
CA ASN A 44 16.27 -8.99 18.04
C ASN A 44 15.11 -9.99 17.91
N ALA A 45 14.12 -9.71 17.09
CA ALA A 45 12.93 -10.53 16.93
C ALA A 45 13.23 -11.96 16.45
N VAL A 46 14.31 -12.13 15.66
CA VAL A 46 14.70 -13.44 15.07
C VAL A 46 15.60 -14.23 16.03
N THR A 47 16.69 -13.63 16.50
CA THR A 47 17.72 -14.34 17.29
C THR A 47 17.44 -14.31 18.79
N ARG A 48 16.51 -13.48 19.26
CA ARG A 48 16.22 -13.19 20.67
C ARG A 48 17.41 -12.57 21.43
N ALA A 49 18.50 -12.27 20.75
CA ALA A 49 19.65 -11.62 21.35
C ALA A 49 19.31 -10.16 21.74
N PRO A 50 19.90 -9.62 22.83
CA PRO A 50 19.72 -8.22 23.19
C PRO A 50 20.25 -7.28 22.11
N VAL A 51 19.60 -6.12 21.97
CA VAL A 51 19.98 -5.09 21.00
C VAL A 51 20.57 -3.89 21.75
N PRO A 52 21.90 -3.78 21.86
CA PRO A 52 22.55 -2.67 22.55
C PRO A 52 22.45 -1.38 21.73
N ARG A 53 22.44 -0.22 22.40
CA ARG A 53 22.38 1.10 21.78
C ARG A 53 21.21 1.28 20.82
N ALA A 54 20.06 0.68 21.12
CA ALA A 54 18.80 1.02 20.49
C ALA A 54 18.23 2.27 21.15
N LEU A 55 17.71 3.21 20.36
CA LEU A 55 17.04 4.39 20.87
C LEU A 55 15.59 4.02 21.23
N VAL A 56 15.26 4.02 22.51
CA VAL A 56 13.88 3.89 22.99
C VAL A 56 13.35 5.29 23.28
N ARG A 57 12.25 5.65 22.65
CA ARG A 57 11.62 6.96 22.85
C ARG A 57 10.10 6.83 23.00
N SER A 58 9.49 7.79 23.67
CA SER A 58 8.03 7.92 23.66
C SER A 58 7.54 8.60 22.38
N MET A 59 6.32 8.26 21.91
CA MET A 59 5.73 8.89 20.73
C MET A 59 5.58 10.41 20.87
N ASP A 60 5.34 10.90 22.08
CA ASP A 60 5.25 12.32 22.38
C ASP A 60 6.63 12.99 22.61
N SER A 61 7.71 12.24 22.41
CA SER A 61 9.11 12.71 22.53
C SER A 61 9.51 13.23 23.91
N ARG A 62 8.77 12.91 24.97
CA ARG A 62 9.13 13.28 26.36
C ARG A 62 10.29 12.45 26.92
N VAL A 63 10.44 11.24 26.43
CA VAL A 63 11.48 10.30 26.83
C VAL A 63 12.29 9.87 25.63
N ALA A 64 13.61 9.80 25.81
CA ALA A 64 14.54 9.21 24.86
C ALA A 64 15.73 8.64 25.64
N VAL A 65 15.96 7.33 25.52
CA VAL A 65 17.06 6.63 26.22
C VAL A 65 17.68 5.59 25.28
N LEU A 66 18.97 5.37 25.40
CA LEU A 66 19.67 4.29 24.68
C LEU A 66 19.73 3.04 25.55
N THR A 67 19.53 1.87 24.95
CA THR A 67 19.74 0.59 25.63
C THR A 67 21.23 0.38 25.92
N ASP A 68 21.51 -0.29 27.02
CA ASP A 68 22.86 -0.70 27.45
C ASP A 68 23.40 -1.91 26.66
N GLY A 69 24.51 -2.53 27.14
CA GLY A 69 25.14 -3.70 26.50
C GLY A 69 24.24 -4.94 26.47
N ASP A 70 23.35 -5.07 27.43
CA ASP A 70 22.40 -6.18 27.57
C ASP A 70 21.01 -5.83 26.99
N GLY A 71 20.93 -4.74 26.20
CA GLY A 71 19.70 -4.29 25.57
C GLY A 71 18.68 -3.69 26.52
N GLN A 72 19.06 -3.45 27.79
CA GLN A 72 18.15 -2.95 28.82
C GLN A 72 18.02 -1.44 28.74
N PHE A 73 16.83 -0.93 29.11
CA PHE A 73 16.57 0.49 29.28
C PHE A 73 15.78 0.74 30.57
N GLU A 74 16.03 1.89 31.16
CA GLU A 74 15.31 2.35 32.35
C GLU A 74 15.12 3.86 32.27
N PHE A 75 13.94 4.34 32.67
CA PHE A 75 13.66 5.75 32.87
C PHE A 75 12.55 5.95 33.89
N THR A 76 12.51 7.12 34.48
CA THR A 76 11.57 7.46 35.56
C THR A 76 10.69 8.63 35.13
N LEU A 77 9.38 8.50 35.32
CA LEU A 77 8.40 9.54 35.03
C LEU A 77 7.49 9.79 36.22
N PRO A 78 6.94 11.03 36.38
CA PRO A 78 5.83 11.27 37.27
C PRO A 78 4.65 10.34 36.95
N LYS A 79 3.95 9.87 37.97
CA LYS A 79 2.82 8.94 37.81
C LYS A 79 1.71 9.53 36.93
N SER A 80 1.45 10.84 37.07
CA SER A 80 0.54 11.60 36.24
C SER A 80 0.83 11.53 34.74
N ASP A 81 2.09 11.36 34.35
CA ASP A 81 2.54 11.27 32.96
C ASP A 81 2.35 9.87 32.37
N VAL A 82 2.24 8.85 33.22
CA VAL A 82 1.97 7.45 32.83
C VAL A 82 0.46 7.18 32.78
N GLU A 83 -0.33 7.78 33.68
CA GLU A 83 -1.77 7.55 33.85
C GLU A 83 -2.62 8.74 33.35
N GLY A 84 -2.05 9.69 32.62
CA GLY A 84 -2.72 10.92 32.21
C GLY A 84 -3.96 10.72 31.32
N PRO A 85 -4.85 11.73 31.24
CA PRO A 85 -6.04 11.64 30.42
C PRO A 85 -5.70 11.47 28.94
N ALA A 86 -6.50 10.67 28.22
CA ALA A 86 -6.35 10.41 26.80
C ALA A 86 -6.22 11.71 25.98
N ASN A 87 -5.09 11.89 25.30
CA ASN A 87 -4.87 13.02 24.41
C ASN A 87 -5.59 12.80 23.06
N GLU A 88 -6.37 13.80 22.62
CA GLU A 88 -6.96 13.79 21.28
C GLU A 88 -5.89 14.06 20.22
N VAL A 89 -5.53 13.05 19.45
CA VAL A 89 -4.69 13.24 18.25
C VAL A 89 -5.58 13.60 17.06
N ARG A 90 -5.40 14.79 16.51
CA ARG A 90 -6.04 15.22 15.26
C ARG A 90 -5.23 14.69 14.09
N THR A 91 -5.68 13.62 13.46
CA THR A 91 -5.09 13.16 12.20
C THR A 91 -5.62 14.00 11.03
N TYR A 92 -4.70 14.68 10.34
CA TYR A 92 -4.98 15.40 9.10
C TYR A 92 -4.75 14.45 7.91
N PHE A 93 -5.78 13.79 7.44
CA PHE A 93 -5.89 13.25 6.08
C PHE A 93 -7.34 13.36 5.63
N GLY A 94 -7.65 14.33 4.80
CA GLY A 94 -8.77 14.57 3.88
C GLY A 94 -10.11 13.83 4.01
N ARG A 95 -10.49 13.29 5.19
CA ARG A 95 -11.78 12.63 5.47
C ARG A 95 -12.38 13.13 6.78
N PRO A 96 -13.72 12.99 6.98
CA PRO A 96 -14.40 13.58 8.13
C PRO A 96 -13.81 13.08 9.46
N ARG A 97 -13.66 14.01 10.37
CA ARG A 97 -13.00 13.92 11.67
C ARG A 97 -13.45 12.70 12.49
N GLN A 98 -12.73 11.59 12.41
CA GLN A 98 -12.78 10.60 13.47
C GLN A 98 -11.85 11.06 14.61
N ARG A 99 -12.43 11.35 15.75
CA ARG A 99 -11.69 11.57 16.98
C ARG A 99 -11.25 10.20 17.51
N VAL A 100 -9.99 9.86 17.29
CA VAL A 100 -9.41 8.68 17.93
C VAL A 100 -9.00 9.11 19.34
N ARG A 101 -9.73 8.65 20.35
CA ARG A 101 -9.30 8.72 21.75
C ARG A 101 -8.22 7.65 21.94
N LEU A 102 -6.99 8.08 22.09
CA LEU A 102 -5.95 7.21 22.61
C LEU A 102 -6.13 7.16 24.13
N ALA A 103 -6.24 5.96 24.68
CA ALA A 103 -6.21 5.79 26.14
C ALA A 103 -4.92 6.37 26.70
N GLY A 104 -5.01 7.03 27.85
CA GLY A 104 -3.86 7.60 28.53
C GLY A 104 -2.84 6.51 28.89
N GLY A 105 -1.82 6.36 28.05
CA GLY A 105 -0.70 5.46 28.26
C GLY A 105 0.50 5.95 27.46
N LEU A 106 1.69 5.87 28.02
CA LEU A 106 2.92 6.19 27.33
C LEU A 106 3.22 5.10 26.30
N THR A 107 3.23 5.46 25.02
CA THR A 107 3.59 4.54 23.93
C THR A 107 5.08 4.67 23.65
N LEU A 108 5.81 3.56 23.71
CA LEU A 108 7.24 3.49 23.44
C LEU A 108 7.50 2.92 22.04
N ILE A 109 8.54 3.46 21.40
CA ILE A 109 9.06 3.01 20.11
C ILE A 109 10.57 2.81 20.27
N ALA A 110 11.09 1.70 19.77
CA ALA A 110 12.52 1.47 19.69
C ALA A 110 13.01 1.57 18.24
N GLN A 111 14.19 2.17 18.05
CA GLN A 111 14.81 2.36 16.73
C GLN A 111 16.29 2.00 16.78
N LYS A 112 16.77 1.31 15.75
CA LYS A 112 18.19 1.06 15.54
C LYS A 112 18.48 0.88 14.05
N PRO A 113 19.55 1.50 13.49
CA PRO A 113 19.99 1.23 12.13
C PRO A 113 20.24 -0.27 11.91
N GLY A 114 19.76 -0.81 10.79
CA GLY A 114 19.80 -2.24 10.48
C GLY A 114 18.61 -3.04 11.00
N PHE A 115 17.62 -2.36 11.56
CA PHE A 115 16.39 -2.96 12.07
C PHE A 115 15.18 -2.11 11.67
N PHE A 116 14.07 -2.77 11.38
CA PHE A 116 12.76 -2.14 11.30
C PHE A 116 12.21 -1.89 12.70
N GLU A 117 11.40 -0.84 12.80
CA GLU A 117 10.54 -0.66 13.98
C GLU A 117 9.62 -1.88 14.10
N ASP A 118 9.28 -2.26 15.32
CA ASP A 118 8.33 -3.35 15.55
C ASP A 118 7.01 -3.01 14.83
N PRO A 119 6.49 -3.91 13.99
CA PRO A 119 5.19 -3.72 13.33
C PRO A 119 4.01 -3.74 14.32
N SER A 120 4.23 -4.14 15.57
CA SER A 120 3.26 -4.02 16.67
C SER A 120 3.43 -2.64 17.33
N PRO A 121 2.76 -1.59 16.83
CA PRO A 121 3.21 -0.21 17.04
C PRO A 121 2.98 0.36 18.45
N HIS A 122 2.48 -0.42 19.41
CA HIS A 122 2.02 0.17 20.67
C HIS A 122 2.31 -0.73 21.85
N HIS A 123 3.55 -0.71 22.32
CA HIS A 123 3.83 -1.19 23.68
C HIS A 123 3.30 -0.13 24.65
N SER A 124 1.99 -0.18 24.93
CA SER A 124 1.40 0.56 26.05
C SER A 124 2.01 0.01 27.32
N ILE A 125 2.49 0.90 28.18
CA ILE A 125 3.03 0.52 29.48
C ILE A 125 1.88 -0.12 30.27
N PRO A 126 2.02 -1.37 30.74
CA PRO A 126 1.04 -1.94 31.64
C PRO A 126 0.99 -1.11 32.92
N ASN A 127 -0.21 -0.85 33.43
CA ASN A 127 -0.41 -0.15 34.73
C ASN A 127 0.14 -0.94 35.94
N SER A 128 0.76 -2.10 35.73
CA SER A 128 1.42 -2.93 36.73
C SER A 128 2.89 -3.07 36.37
N SER A 129 3.76 -2.95 37.33
CA SER A 129 5.22 -3.03 37.33
C SER A 129 5.83 -4.24 36.59
N GLY A 130 5.57 -4.38 35.30
CA GLY A 130 6.12 -5.42 34.43
C GLY A 130 7.27 -4.87 33.57
N GLU A 131 8.24 -5.72 33.31
CA GLU A 131 9.32 -5.44 32.36
C GLU A 131 8.77 -5.45 30.91
N ILE A 132 9.10 -4.41 30.11
CA ILE A 132 8.65 -4.25 28.74
C ILE A 132 9.67 -4.90 27.81
N THR A 133 9.24 -5.79 26.93
CA THR A 133 10.09 -6.33 25.86
C THR A 133 9.69 -5.71 24.53
N ILE A 134 10.64 -5.05 23.85
CA ILE A 134 10.47 -4.50 22.50
C ILE A 134 11.32 -5.33 21.55
N ALA A 135 10.68 -5.93 20.53
CA ALA A 135 11.36 -6.77 19.56
C ALA A 135 11.59 -5.98 18.25
N LEU A 136 12.83 -5.82 17.83
CA LEU A 136 13.19 -5.20 16.56
C LEU A 136 13.45 -6.27 15.50
N VAL A 137 12.85 -6.13 14.33
CA VAL A 137 13.04 -7.04 13.19
C VAL A 137 14.28 -6.61 12.41
N PRO A 138 15.32 -7.47 12.25
CA PRO A 138 16.51 -7.11 11.51
C PRO A 138 16.21 -6.98 10.01
N GLU A 139 16.80 -5.98 9.37
CA GLU A 139 16.70 -5.75 7.93
C GLU A 139 17.42 -6.83 7.15
N ALA A 140 16.83 -7.25 6.03
CA ALA A 140 17.48 -8.12 5.07
C ALA A 140 18.25 -7.31 4.00
N VAL A 141 19.22 -7.95 3.36
CA VAL A 141 20.09 -7.34 2.35
C VAL A 141 20.22 -8.24 1.13
N ILE A 142 19.97 -7.68 -0.06
CA ILE A 142 20.35 -8.31 -1.33
C ILE A 142 21.52 -7.51 -1.90
N LYS A 143 22.64 -8.16 -2.15
CA LYS A 143 23.82 -7.59 -2.79
C LYS A 143 24.25 -8.46 -3.95
N GLY A 144 25.02 -7.92 -4.88
CA GLY A 144 25.54 -8.70 -5.99
C GLY A 144 26.53 -7.93 -6.82
N LYS A 145 27.01 -8.60 -7.84
CA LYS A 145 27.91 -8.03 -8.83
C LYS A 145 27.38 -8.27 -10.23
N ILE A 146 27.43 -7.22 -11.05
CA ILE A 146 27.16 -7.30 -12.47
C ILE A 146 28.50 -7.50 -13.18
N THR A 147 28.56 -8.48 -14.07
CA THR A 147 29.71 -8.74 -14.93
C THR A 147 29.30 -8.61 -16.40
N LEU A 148 30.15 -7.99 -17.21
CA LEU A 148 29.92 -7.88 -18.65
C LEU A 148 30.69 -8.99 -19.38
N SER A 149 30.10 -9.51 -20.46
CA SER A 149 30.77 -10.53 -21.31
C SER A 149 32.04 -10.00 -22.01
N THR A 150 32.21 -8.68 -22.06
CA THR A 150 33.43 -8.02 -22.57
C THR A 150 34.57 -8.03 -21.57
N GLY A 151 34.31 -8.31 -20.29
CA GLY A 151 35.27 -8.21 -19.20
C GLY A 151 35.39 -6.81 -18.59
N ASP A 152 34.70 -5.81 -19.16
CA ASP A 152 34.70 -4.44 -18.64
C ASP A 152 33.92 -4.30 -17.34
N ALA A 153 34.17 -3.22 -16.62
CA ALA A 153 33.45 -2.91 -15.42
C ALA A 153 32.00 -2.47 -15.75
N ALA A 154 31.03 -3.10 -15.11
CA ALA A 154 29.60 -2.79 -15.26
C ALA A 154 29.18 -1.56 -14.45
N SER A 155 29.96 -0.46 -14.51
CA SER A 155 29.68 0.75 -13.75
C SER A 155 28.41 1.44 -14.26
N HIS A 156 27.64 2.03 -13.33
CA HIS A 156 26.44 2.82 -13.62
C HIS A 156 25.23 2.04 -14.18
N ILE A 157 25.31 0.73 -14.31
CA ILE A 157 24.15 -0.08 -14.69
C ILE A 157 23.13 -0.05 -13.55
N SER A 158 21.91 0.34 -13.88
CA SER A 158 20.82 0.37 -12.90
C SER A 158 20.18 -1.00 -12.74
N VAL A 159 19.85 -1.34 -11.50
CA VAL A 159 19.20 -2.58 -11.10
C VAL A 159 17.89 -2.21 -10.41
N GLN A 160 16.80 -2.85 -10.80
CA GLN A 160 15.47 -2.69 -10.21
C GLN A 160 15.11 -3.94 -9.42
N LEU A 161 14.64 -3.73 -8.21
CA LEU A 161 14.08 -4.79 -7.36
C LEU A 161 12.56 -4.76 -7.39
N TYR A 162 11.94 -5.94 -7.52
CA TYR A 162 10.51 -6.15 -7.37
C TYR A 162 10.25 -6.93 -6.09
N SER A 163 9.27 -6.53 -5.30
CA SER A 163 8.81 -7.26 -4.12
C SER A 163 7.46 -7.91 -4.38
N ARG A 164 7.27 -9.13 -3.90
CA ARG A 164 5.98 -9.82 -3.94
C ARG A 164 5.18 -9.45 -2.69
N GLN A 165 4.02 -8.85 -2.88
CA GLN A 165 3.17 -8.37 -1.79
C GLN A 165 1.72 -8.74 -2.04
N ILE A 166 0.93 -8.87 -0.96
CA ILE A 166 -0.52 -9.01 -1.08
C ILE A 166 -1.14 -7.62 -1.12
N THR A 167 -1.86 -7.36 -2.20
CA THR A 167 -2.65 -6.15 -2.37
C THR A 167 -4.08 -6.57 -2.68
N GLU A 168 -5.04 -6.11 -1.89
CA GLU A 168 -6.46 -6.43 -2.06
C GLU A 168 -6.74 -7.96 -2.13
N GLY A 169 -5.99 -8.74 -1.37
CA GLY A 169 -6.14 -10.19 -1.31
C GLY A 169 -5.47 -10.99 -2.42
N PHE A 170 -4.75 -10.33 -3.36
CA PHE A 170 -3.98 -10.99 -4.42
C PHE A 170 -2.49 -10.78 -4.25
N TRP A 171 -1.70 -11.79 -4.60
CA TRP A 171 -0.27 -11.64 -4.77
C TRP A 171 0.06 -10.79 -6.00
N ARG A 172 0.85 -9.75 -5.80
CA ARG A 172 1.33 -8.86 -6.85
C ARG A 172 2.81 -8.61 -6.73
N TRP A 173 3.46 -8.43 -7.88
CA TRP A 173 4.83 -7.97 -7.95
C TRP A 173 4.83 -6.45 -8.09
N LEU A 174 5.33 -5.75 -7.09
CA LEU A 174 5.40 -4.29 -7.08
C LEU A 174 6.83 -3.84 -7.30
N PRO A 175 7.07 -2.83 -8.17
CA PRO A 175 8.38 -2.23 -8.30
C PRO A 175 8.78 -1.59 -6.96
N GLY A 176 9.95 -1.99 -6.46
CA GLY A 176 10.52 -1.53 -5.21
C GLY A 176 11.70 -0.59 -5.43
N GLN A 177 12.76 -0.83 -4.65
CA GLN A 177 14.00 -0.06 -4.71
C GLN A 177 14.72 -0.26 -6.04
N PHE A 178 15.51 0.74 -6.43
CA PHE A 178 16.51 0.60 -7.48
C PHE A 178 17.89 0.98 -6.94
N ALA A 179 18.93 0.37 -7.47
CA ALA A 179 20.32 0.64 -7.14
C ALA A 179 21.11 0.84 -8.40
N GLN A 180 22.24 1.52 -8.30
CA GLN A 180 23.20 1.68 -9.38
C GLN A 180 24.47 0.89 -9.03
N ALA A 181 25.00 0.13 -9.98
CA ALA A 181 26.26 -0.56 -9.79
C ALA A 181 27.41 0.45 -9.66
N ASN A 182 28.31 0.20 -8.72
CA ASN A 182 29.53 1.00 -8.52
C ASN A 182 30.58 0.74 -9.62
N SER A 183 31.74 1.38 -9.49
CA SER A 183 32.84 1.27 -10.48
C SER A 183 33.40 -0.14 -10.69
N VAL A 184 33.14 -1.07 -9.79
CA VAL A 184 33.53 -2.48 -9.91
C VAL A 184 32.36 -3.42 -10.18
N GLY A 185 31.19 -2.85 -10.50
CA GLY A 185 29.97 -3.58 -10.84
C GLY A 185 29.14 -4.06 -9.66
N GLU A 186 29.46 -3.67 -8.42
CA GLU A 186 28.73 -4.10 -7.25
C GLU A 186 27.49 -3.23 -6.98
N PHE A 187 26.41 -3.87 -6.55
CA PHE A 187 25.17 -3.22 -6.11
C PHE A 187 24.69 -3.78 -4.77
N ARG A 188 23.86 -3.00 -4.07
CA ARG A 188 23.31 -3.39 -2.78
C ARG A 188 21.94 -2.78 -2.56
N PHE A 189 20.99 -3.63 -2.16
CA PHE A 189 19.69 -3.25 -1.60
C PHE A 189 19.71 -3.56 -0.10
N ALA A 190 19.40 -2.57 0.71
CA ALA A 190 19.26 -2.69 2.15
C ALA A 190 17.83 -2.32 2.55
N GLU A 191 17.54 -2.37 3.85
CA GLU A 191 16.22 -2.05 4.38
C GLU A 191 15.13 -2.91 3.74
N LEU A 192 15.44 -4.20 3.50
CA LEU A 192 14.49 -5.14 2.93
C LEU A 192 13.79 -5.91 4.04
N GLN A 193 12.48 -6.05 3.92
CA GLN A 193 11.69 -6.97 4.74
C GLN A 193 11.92 -8.41 4.29
N ALA A 194 11.67 -9.38 5.19
CA ALA A 194 11.58 -10.78 4.79
C ALA A 194 10.50 -10.95 3.71
N GLY A 195 10.78 -11.74 2.70
CA GLY A 195 9.83 -11.95 1.61
C GLY A 195 10.47 -12.41 0.31
N SER A 196 9.67 -12.34 -0.75
CA SER A 196 10.04 -12.79 -2.10
C SER A 196 10.34 -11.61 -2.99
N TYR A 197 11.44 -11.70 -3.72
CA TYR A 197 11.92 -10.62 -4.58
C TYR A 197 12.28 -11.15 -5.97
N LYS A 198 12.22 -10.27 -6.99
CA LYS A 198 12.83 -10.47 -8.30
C LYS A 198 13.68 -9.25 -8.64
N LEU A 199 14.75 -9.47 -9.41
CA LEU A 199 15.71 -8.45 -9.76
C LEU A 199 15.91 -8.40 -11.27
N VAL A 200 15.97 -7.18 -11.84
CA VAL A 200 16.21 -6.93 -13.26
C VAL A 200 17.21 -5.81 -13.45
N THR A 201 18.11 -5.95 -14.41
CA THR A 201 19.00 -4.87 -14.84
C THR A 201 18.32 -3.99 -15.88
N ARG A 202 18.68 -2.71 -15.94
CA ARG A 202 18.25 -1.81 -17.02
C ARG A 202 19.09 -2.04 -18.28
N GLU A 203 18.48 -1.84 -19.46
CA GLU A 203 19.22 -1.73 -20.71
C GLU A 203 20.39 -0.75 -20.59
N TRP A 204 21.53 -1.12 -21.15
CA TRP A 204 22.70 -0.26 -21.21
C TRP A 204 23.37 -0.36 -22.57
N MET A 205 23.48 0.78 -23.25
CA MET A 205 24.15 0.84 -24.55
C MET A 205 25.66 0.92 -24.35
N ASP A 206 26.38 0.11 -25.13
CA ASP A 206 27.83 0.14 -25.16
C ASP A 206 28.32 1.36 -25.95
N ASN A 207 28.74 2.38 -25.20
CA ASN A 207 29.23 3.64 -25.75
C ASN A 207 30.75 3.72 -25.87
N ASP A 208 31.46 2.61 -25.81
CA ASP A 208 32.90 2.59 -26.03
C ASP A 208 33.21 3.01 -27.48
N PRO A 209 33.93 4.14 -27.69
CA PRO A 209 34.27 4.62 -29.03
C PRO A 209 35.15 3.64 -29.83
N GLN A 210 35.92 2.77 -29.16
CA GLN A 210 36.72 1.74 -29.79
C GLN A 210 35.87 0.54 -30.22
N ALA A 211 34.84 0.24 -29.45
CA ALA A 211 33.91 -0.86 -29.74
C ALA A 211 32.82 -0.48 -30.75
N THR A 212 32.54 0.82 -30.92
CA THR A 212 31.46 1.32 -31.80
C THR A 212 32.00 2.46 -32.69
N PRO A 213 32.65 2.15 -33.81
CA PRO A 213 33.13 3.16 -34.75
C PRO A 213 31.95 3.97 -35.35
N PRO A 214 32.16 5.24 -35.73
CA PRO A 214 31.12 6.05 -36.34
C PRO A 214 30.47 5.38 -37.55
N GLY A 215 29.13 5.21 -37.53
CA GLY A 215 28.38 4.50 -38.56
C GLY A 215 28.51 2.97 -38.52
N GLY A 216 29.17 2.40 -37.51
CA GLY A 216 29.27 0.97 -37.27
C GLY A 216 28.05 0.36 -36.58
N GLN A 217 28.12 -0.96 -36.41
CA GLN A 217 27.12 -1.72 -35.69
C GLN A 217 27.07 -1.25 -34.23
N LEU A 218 25.86 -0.86 -33.76
CA LEU A 218 25.63 -0.53 -32.36
C LEU A 218 25.47 -1.79 -31.53
N TYR A 219 26.00 -1.75 -30.34
CA TYR A 219 25.94 -2.84 -29.37
C TYR A 219 25.40 -2.34 -28.03
N GLY A 220 24.88 -3.26 -27.24
CA GLY A 220 24.40 -2.97 -25.90
C GLY A 220 24.17 -4.23 -25.10
N PHE A 221 23.71 -4.04 -23.89
CA PHE A 221 23.38 -5.08 -22.93
C PHE A 221 21.88 -4.97 -22.64
N PRO A 222 21.05 -5.90 -23.16
CA PRO A 222 19.62 -5.89 -22.90
C PRO A 222 19.32 -6.13 -21.42
N PRO A 223 18.11 -5.77 -20.95
CA PRO A 223 17.66 -6.10 -19.60
C PRO A 223 17.73 -7.60 -19.33
N VAL A 224 18.23 -7.98 -18.15
CA VAL A 224 18.33 -9.37 -17.70
C VAL A 224 17.70 -9.51 -16.34
N TYR A 225 16.77 -10.47 -16.20
CA TYR A 225 16.23 -10.89 -14.92
C TYR A 225 17.14 -11.93 -14.26
N TYR A 226 17.40 -11.74 -12.97
CA TYR A 226 18.27 -12.65 -12.21
C TYR A 226 17.81 -14.12 -12.34
N PRO A 227 18.73 -15.10 -12.51
CA PRO A 227 20.17 -14.89 -12.71
C PRO A 227 20.57 -14.54 -14.17
N ASN A 228 19.75 -14.91 -15.18
CA ASN A 228 20.06 -14.74 -16.62
C ASN A 228 18.84 -14.87 -17.54
N ALA A 229 17.62 -14.62 -17.06
CA ALA A 229 16.41 -14.74 -17.87
C ALA A 229 16.15 -13.46 -18.69
N ALA A 230 15.53 -13.65 -19.86
CA ALA A 230 15.17 -12.55 -20.77
C ALA A 230 13.84 -11.87 -20.40
N ASP A 231 12.99 -12.53 -19.61
CA ASP A 231 11.67 -12.04 -19.23
C ASP A 231 11.39 -12.22 -17.73
N PHE A 232 10.34 -11.56 -17.26
CA PHE A 232 9.96 -11.57 -15.86
C PHE A 232 9.55 -12.97 -15.35
N SER A 233 8.90 -13.76 -16.18
CA SER A 233 8.40 -15.08 -15.80
C SER A 233 9.56 -16.06 -15.56
N GLY A 234 10.59 -16.01 -16.42
CA GLY A 234 11.79 -16.82 -16.31
C GLY A 234 12.77 -16.38 -15.22
N GLY A 235 12.64 -15.14 -14.72
CA GLY A 235 13.49 -14.64 -13.64
C GLY A 235 13.27 -15.42 -12.34
N ALA A 236 14.38 -15.83 -11.69
CA ALA A 236 14.33 -16.55 -10.43
C ALA A 236 13.76 -15.68 -9.29
N MET A 237 12.99 -16.31 -8.41
CA MET A 237 12.52 -15.71 -7.18
C MET A 237 13.60 -15.82 -6.11
N ILE A 238 13.88 -14.70 -5.44
CA ILE A 238 14.82 -14.60 -4.33
C ILE A 238 14.01 -14.57 -3.05
N GLU A 239 14.06 -15.64 -2.27
CA GLU A 239 13.45 -15.72 -0.94
C GLU A 239 14.48 -15.27 0.09
N ILE A 240 14.12 -14.30 0.93
CA ILE A 240 15.02 -13.77 1.95
C ILE A 240 14.32 -13.68 3.30
N ALA A 241 14.99 -14.18 4.35
CA ALA A 241 14.53 -14.07 5.73
C ALA A 241 15.00 -12.77 6.39
N ALA A 242 14.36 -12.37 7.47
CA ALA A 242 14.76 -11.21 8.25
C ALA A 242 16.20 -11.37 8.77
N GLY A 243 17.02 -10.34 8.57
CA GLY A 243 18.44 -10.32 8.93
C GLY A 243 19.36 -11.09 7.98
N GLN A 244 18.83 -11.75 6.96
CA GLN A 244 19.62 -12.50 6.00
C GLN A 244 20.29 -11.57 4.98
N THR A 245 21.50 -11.92 4.55
CA THR A 245 22.15 -11.34 3.38
C THR A 245 22.19 -12.37 2.26
N MET A 246 21.63 -12.02 1.11
CA MET A 246 21.63 -12.85 -0.10
C MET A 246 22.54 -12.24 -1.17
N GLU A 247 23.27 -13.09 -1.88
CA GLU A 247 24.10 -12.69 -3.02
C GLU A 247 23.38 -13.05 -4.34
N ALA A 248 23.23 -12.04 -5.23
CA ALA A 248 22.52 -12.14 -6.50
C ALA A 248 23.37 -11.57 -7.64
N ASN A 249 24.30 -12.36 -8.16
CA ASN A 249 25.19 -11.95 -9.24
C ASN A 249 24.49 -12.08 -10.60
N VAL A 250 24.72 -11.13 -11.51
CA VAL A 250 24.13 -11.10 -12.86
C VAL A 250 25.21 -10.94 -13.90
N SER A 251 25.16 -11.75 -14.96
CA SER A 251 26.06 -11.64 -16.11
C SER A 251 25.31 -11.10 -17.33
N LEU A 252 25.83 -10.01 -17.91
CA LEU A 252 25.24 -9.37 -19.07
C LEU A 252 26.02 -9.73 -20.34
N THR A 253 25.31 -10.15 -21.38
CA THR A 253 25.87 -10.49 -22.66
C THR A 253 25.68 -9.35 -23.65
N ARG A 254 26.78 -8.89 -24.24
CA ARG A 254 26.80 -7.88 -25.30
C ARG A 254 26.07 -8.39 -26.53
N GLN A 255 25.11 -7.63 -27.04
CA GLN A 255 24.30 -7.97 -28.22
C GLN A 255 24.31 -6.84 -29.23
N PRO A 256 24.19 -7.13 -30.55
CA PRO A 256 23.99 -6.11 -31.56
C PRO A 256 22.57 -5.53 -31.47
N TYR A 257 22.47 -4.23 -31.64
CA TYR A 257 21.21 -3.48 -31.65
C TYR A 257 20.95 -2.90 -33.03
N TYR A 258 19.69 -2.94 -33.46
CA TYR A 258 19.28 -2.51 -34.79
C TYR A 258 18.25 -1.40 -34.72
N PRO A 259 18.32 -0.40 -35.61
CA PRO A 259 17.31 0.64 -35.72
C PRO A 259 15.92 0.08 -36.00
N VAL A 260 14.95 0.58 -35.28
CA VAL A 260 13.52 0.26 -35.45
C VAL A 260 12.76 1.55 -35.73
N LYS A 261 11.85 1.50 -36.72
CA LYS A 261 10.93 2.57 -37.07
C LYS A 261 9.51 2.03 -37.15
N ILE A 262 8.55 2.71 -36.53
CA ILE A 262 7.13 2.36 -36.59
C ILE A 262 6.36 3.66 -36.90
N ALA A 263 5.75 3.72 -38.08
CA ALA A 263 4.94 4.86 -38.47
C ALA A 263 3.61 4.89 -37.71
N LEU A 264 3.04 6.06 -37.49
CA LEU A 264 1.65 6.18 -37.01
C LEU A 264 0.71 6.30 -38.21
N ALA A 265 -0.34 5.48 -38.23
CA ALA A 265 -1.31 5.43 -39.36
C ALA A 265 -2.28 6.60 -39.35
N ASN A 266 -2.55 7.23 -38.20
CA ASN A 266 -3.58 8.25 -38.02
C ASN A 266 -3.05 9.60 -37.47
N GLY A 267 -1.87 9.98 -37.91
CA GLY A 267 -1.33 11.34 -37.70
C GLY A 267 -0.50 11.51 -36.43
N ASP A 268 -0.09 12.77 -36.20
CA ASP A 268 0.71 13.13 -35.04
C ASP A 268 -0.19 13.39 -33.82
N PRO A 269 -0.04 12.64 -32.73
CA PRO A 269 -0.82 12.83 -31.51
C PRO A 269 -0.31 13.98 -30.62
N GLY A 270 0.77 14.68 -30.99
CA GLY A 270 1.40 15.71 -30.15
C GLY A 270 2.18 15.19 -28.96
N GLY A 271 2.19 13.89 -28.73
CA GLY A 271 2.93 13.21 -27.67
C GLY A 271 2.45 11.78 -27.49
N LEU A 272 3.38 10.85 -27.40
CA LEU A 272 3.11 9.43 -27.26
C LEU A 272 4.08 8.81 -26.27
N ASN A 273 3.57 8.09 -25.28
CA ASN A 273 4.38 7.24 -24.42
C ASN A 273 4.48 5.85 -25.04
N VAL A 274 5.70 5.36 -25.19
CA VAL A 274 6.00 4.10 -25.87
C VAL A 274 6.54 3.09 -24.88
N PHE A 275 6.03 1.88 -24.94
CA PHE A 275 6.41 0.75 -24.09
C PHE A 275 6.61 -0.51 -24.93
N VAL A 276 7.44 -1.42 -24.43
CA VAL A 276 7.53 -2.78 -24.98
C VAL A 276 6.83 -3.72 -24.01
N GLU A 277 5.86 -4.49 -24.52
CA GLU A 277 5.07 -5.42 -23.71
C GLU A 277 5.94 -6.50 -23.06
N GLY A 278 5.57 -6.90 -21.84
CA GLY A 278 6.32 -7.91 -21.07
C GLY A 278 7.61 -7.40 -20.43
N GLN A 279 8.05 -6.21 -20.82
CA GLN A 279 9.21 -5.49 -20.27
C GLN A 279 8.71 -4.48 -19.23
N ARG A 280 8.12 -4.99 -18.14
CA ARG A 280 7.65 -4.13 -17.05
C ARG A 280 8.80 -3.82 -16.13
N GLY A 281 9.13 -2.55 -16.09
CA GLY A 281 10.33 -2.05 -15.45
C GLY A 281 11.19 -1.27 -16.43
N PRO A 282 12.49 -1.13 -16.18
CA PRO A 282 13.41 -0.47 -17.12
C PRO A 282 13.51 -1.31 -18.40
N GLY A 283 12.73 -0.93 -19.38
CA GLY A 283 12.71 -1.58 -20.70
C GLY A 283 13.65 -0.95 -21.71
N TYR A 284 13.41 -1.26 -22.97
CA TYR A 284 14.17 -0.73 -24.10
C TYR A 284 13.85 0.75 -24.36
N SER A 285 14.83 1.49 -24.87
CA SER A 285 14.73 2.92 -25.18
C SER A 285 14.09 3.14 -26.55
N LEU A 286 12.79 2.89 -26.66
CA LEU A 286 11.98 3.34 -27.79
C LEU A 286 11.27 4.65 -27.42
N GLY A 287 11.19 5.59 -28.37
CA GLY A 287 10.55 6.87 -28.15
C GLY A 287 9.80 7.37 -29.39
N TYR A 288 8.86 8.30 -29.15
CA TYR A 288 8.16 8.97 -30.24
C TYR A 288 8.96 10.20 -30.70
N ASN A 289 9.30 10.21 -32.00
CA ASN A 289 9.87 11.35 -32.68
C ASN A 289 8.75 12.17 -33.34
N GLY A 290 8.31 13.26 -32.70
CA GLY A 290 7.22 14.10 -33.19
C GLY A 290 7.55 14.88 -34.48
N ILE A 291 8.84 15.02 -34.82
CA ILE A 291 9.24 15.68 -36.09
C ILE A 291 8.97 14.75 -37.28
N GLU A 292 9.26 13.46 -37.12
CA GLU A 292 9.09 12.46 -38.16
C GLU A 292 7.73 11.74 -38.09
N GLY A 293 6.96 11.93 -37.01
CA GLY A 293 5.69 11.24 -36.79
C GLY A 293 5.84 9.73 -36.60
N GLN A 294 6.97 9.30 -36.04
CA GLN A 294 7.34 7.89 -35.95
C GLN A 294 7.82 7.51 -34.55
N ILE A 295 7.59 6.27 -34.17
CA ILE A 295 8.29 5.65 -33.04
C ILE A 295 9.63 5.16 -33.55
N THR A 296 10.71 5.56 -32.90
CA THR A 296 12.07 5.18 -33.26
C THR A 296 12.87 4.73 -32.04
N GLY A 297 13.88 3.94 -32.28
CA GLY A 297 14.82 3.49 -31.24
C GLY A 297 15.67 2.32 -31.72
N LEU A 298 16.24 1.61 -30.78
CA LEU A 298 17.13 0.49 -31.02
C LEU A 298 16.64 -0.74 -30.27
N LEU A 299 16.60 -1.89 -30.92
CA LEU A 299 16.27 -3.17 -30.29
C LEU A 299 17.29 -4.24 -30.69
N PRO A 300 17.65 -5.15 -29.78
CA PRO A 300 18.41 -6.36 -30.16
C PRO A 300 17.52 -7.35 -30.92
N ASN A 301 18.09 -8.45 -31.37
CA ASN A 301 17.29 -9.52 -32.00
C ASN A 301 16.23 -10.04 -31.05
N GLY A 302 15.01 -10.22 -31.55
CA GLY A 302 13.87 -10.69 -30.76
C GLY A 302 12.52 -10.39 -31.39
N ASN A 303 11.46 -10.86 -30.72
CA ASN A 303 10.08 -10.56 -31.06
C ASN A 303 9.52 -9.58 -30.02
N TYR A 304 8.92 -8.51 -30.48
CA TYR A 304 8.46 -7.42 -29.63
C TYR A 304 7.02 -7.06 -29.95
N VAL A 305 6.30 -6.68 -28.91
CA VAL A 305 5.03 -5.96 -29.01
C VAL A 305 5.25 -4.57 -28.46
N VAL A 306 5.06 -3.58 -29.31
CA VAL A 306 5.22 -2.17 -28.96
C VAL A 306 3.85 -1.56 -28.74
N GLU A 307 3.67 -0.92 -27.59
CA GLU A 307 2.46 -0.19 -27.21
C GLU A 307 2.72 1.30 -27.21
N GLY A 308 1.78 2.07 -27.74
CA GLY A 308 1.79 3.53 -27.71
C GLY A 308 0.54 4.05 -27.02
N ASN A 309 0.71 4.95 -26.03
CA ASN A 309 -0.40 5.50 -25.25
C ASN A 309 -0.35 7.03 -25.21
N ILE A 310 -1.47 7.67 -25.52
CA ILE A 310 -1.66 9.12 -25.35
C ILE A 310 -2.39 9.38 -24.03
N PHE A 311 -1.80 10.23 -23.20
CA PHE A 311 -2.40 10.72 -21.95
C PHE A 311 -2.75 12.21 -22.14
N GLY A 312 -4.01 12.55 -22.24
CA GLY A 312 -4.48 13.91 -22.47
C GLY A 312 -5.99 13.97 -22.66
N PRO A 313 -6.51 15.05 -23.24
CA PRO A 313 -7.96 15.17 -23.49
C PRO A 313 -8.50 14.12 -24.48
N GLN A 314 -7.68 13.72 -25.45
CA GLN A 314 -8.01 12.67 -26.43
C GLN A 314 -7.12 11.46 -26.17
N ARG A 315 -7.51 10.65 -25.21
CA ARG A 315 -6.79 9.44 -24.84
C ARG A 315 -6.97 8.35 -25.87
N ALA A 316 -5.86 7.78 -26.33
CA ALA A 316 -5.85 6.72 -27.32
C ALA A 316 -4.71 5.74 -27.03
N SER A 317 -4.82 4.53 -27.52
CA SER A 317 -3.79 3.51 -27.47
C SER A 317 -3.65 2.78 -28.78
N GLY A 318 -2.47 2.28 -29.06
CA GLY A 318 -2.18 1.43 -30.20
C GLY A 318 -1.17 0.36 -29.86
N ARG A 319 -1.14 -0.70 -30.65
CA ARG A 319 -0.26 -1.85 -30.42
C ARG A 319 0.16 -2.46 -31.75
N VAL A 320 1.45 -2.77 -31.87
CA VAL A 320 2.00 -3.48 -33.03
C VAL A 320 3.00 -4.52 -32.61
N SER A 321 3.10 -5.61 -33.37
CA SER A 321 4.11 -6.65 -33.21
C SER A 321 5.16 -6.51 -34.29
N LEU A 322 6.43 -6.71 -33.92
CA LEU A 322 7.55 -6.71 -34.86
C LEU A 322 8.62 -7.71 -34.43
N SER A 323 9.42 -8.14 -35.41
CA SER A 323 10.58 -9.03 -35.20
C SER A 323 11.85 -8.37 -35.70
N VAL A 324 12.90 -8.39 -34.89
CA VAL A 324 14.24 -7.90 -35.25
C VAL A 324 15.13 -9.12 -35.51
N ASN A 325 15.68 -9.23 -36.70
CA ASN A 325 16.46 -10.39 -37.17
C ASN A 325 17.72 -9.93 -37.93
N GLY A 326 18.70 -9.36 -37.21
CA GLY A 326 20.00 -9.07 -37.76
C GLY A 326 20.09 -7.82 -38.65
N GLY A 327 19.12 -6.92 -38.64
CA GLY A 327 19.13 -5.69 -39.42
C GLY A 327 18.08 -4.66 -39.00
N PRO A 328 18.15 -3.44 -39.58
CA PRO A 328 17.13 -2.41 -39.37
C PRO A 328 15.72 -2.90 -39.73
N VAL A 329 14.72 -2.48 -38.96
CA VAL A 329 13.33 -2.90 -39.14
C VAL A 329 12.40 -1.69 -39.29
N GLU A 330 11.58 -1.72 -40.34
CA GLU A 330 10.37 -0.89 -40.44
C GLU A 330 9.18 -1.76 -40.05
N GLY A 331 8.63 -1.50 -38.86
CA GLY A 331 7.48 -2.23 -38.34
C GLY A 331 6.17 -1.85 -39.04
N PRO A 332 5.09 -2.60 -38.81
CA PRO A 332 3.76 -2.22 -39.27
C PRO A 332 3.36 -0.86 -38.69
N ALA A 333 2.57 -0.09 -39.44
CA ALA A 333 2.06 1.17 -38.93
C ALA A 333 1.14 0.96 -37.74
N MET A 334 1.36 1.71 -36.66
CA MET A 334 0.53 1.68 -35.46
C MET A 334 -0.71 2.56 -35.65
N THR A 335 -1.88 1.99 -35.44
CA THR A 335 -3.13 2.75 -35.40
C THR A 335 -3.52 3.02 -33.95
N LEU A 336 -3.68 4.28 -33.60
CA LEU A 336 -4.16 4.70 -32.28
C LEU A 336 -5.69 4.72 -32.30
N VAL A 337 -6.29 4.03 -31.35
CA VAL A 337 -7.75 3.98 -31.17
C VAL A 337 -8.13 4.64 -29.83
N PRO A 338 -9.29 5.33 -29.77
CA PRO A 338 -9.77 5.88 -28.52
C PRO A 338 -9.89 4.81 -27.44
N LEU A 339 -9.64 5.20 -26.19
CA LEU A 339 -9.80 4.31 -25.06
C LEU A 339 -11.27 3.97 -24.81
N SER A 340 -11.50 2.81 -24.24
CA SER A 340 -12.84 2.29 -23.96
C SER A 340 -13.42 2.89 -22.68
N SER A 341 -14.73 2.74 -22.49
CA SER A 341 -15.44 3.09 -21.26
C SER A 341 -16.40 1.97 -20.89
N VAL A 342 -16.68 1.84 -19.59
CA VAL A 342 -17.63 0.87 -19.05
C VAL A 342 -18.70 1.60 -18.27
N SER A 343 -19.96 1.33 -18.60
CA SER A 343 -21.14 1.85 -17.88
C SER A 343 -21.65 0.84 -16.86
N PHE A 344 -22.39 1.34 -15.88
CA PHE A 344 -23.05 0.54 -14.86
C PHE A 344 -24.55 0.79 -14.90
N ASP A 345 -25.32 -0.29 -15.02
CA ASP A 345 -26.78 -0.29 -14.93
C ASP A 345 -27.16 -0.84 -13.57
N VAL A 346 -27.67 0.04 -12.68
CA VAL A 346 -27.89 -0.29 -11.27
C VAL A 346 -29.38 -0.45 -10.99
N LYS A 347 -29.74 -1.58 -10.38
CA LYS A 347 -31.07 -1.87 -9.84
C LYS A 347 -30.99 -1.86 -8.34
N GLU A 348 -31.80 -1.02 -7.69
CA GLU A 348 -31.95 -0.95 -6.25
C GLU A 348 -33.14 -1.80 -5.81
N GLU A 349 -32.91 -2.83 -4.99
CA GLU A 349 -33.89 -3.73 -4.40
C GLU A 349 -33.85 -3.62 -2.88
N PHE A 350 -34.15 -2.40 -2.38
CA PHE A 350 -34.16 -2.11 -0.95
C PHE A 350 -35.52 -2.39 -0.32
N ASN A 351 -35.52 -3.01 0.86
CA ASN A 351 -36.73 -3.26 1.65
C ASN A 351 -37.22 -1.99 2.37
N ASP A 352 -36.26 -1.17 2.80
CA ASP A 352 -36.55 0.09 3.47
C ASP A 352 -36.58 1.24 2.45
N ALA A 353 -37.73 1.91 2.34
CA ALA A 353 -37.88 3.13 1.55
C ALA A 353 -37.15 4.33 2.23
N GLN A 354 -35.96 4.15 2.71
CA GLN A 354 -35.17 5.26 3.22
C GLN A 354 -34.80 6.16 2.04
N PRO A 355 -34.97 7.47 2.15
CA PRO A 355 -34.50 8.37 1.11
C PRO A 355 -32.98 8.19 0.98
N THR A 356 -32.51 7.89 -0.22
CA THR A 356 -31.09 7.82 -0.53
C THR A 356 -30.38 9.03 0.08
N PRO A 357 -29.33 8.85 0.88
CA PRO A 357 -28.62 9.95 1.50
C PRO A 357 -28.22 10.95 0.41
N LEU A 358 -28.53 12.22 0.60
CA LEU A 358 -28.06 13.27 -0.31
C LEU A 358 -26.54 13.32 -0.21
N THR A 359 -25.90 12.68 -1.18
CA THR A 359 -24.44 12.73 -1.32
C THR A 359 -24.12 13.89 -2.24
N THR A 360 -23.20 14.75 -1.86
CA THR A 360 -22.74 15.85 -2.68
C THR A 360 -21.34 15.55 -3.21
N TRP A 361 -21.11 15.92 -4.46
CA TRP A 361 -19.79 15.93 -5.06
C TRP A 361 -19.40 17.38 -5.40
N SER A 362 -18.14 17.77 -5.16
CA SER A 362 -17.65 19.11 -5.46
C SER A 362 -16.25 19.07 -6.07
N ASP A 363 -16.03 19.87 -7.12
CA ASP A 363 -14.72 20.13 -7.72
C ASP A 363 -14.07 21.43 -7.18
N GLY A 364 -14.65 22.02 -6.14
CA GLY A 364 -14.23 23.32 -5.58
C GLY A 364 -14.82 24.53 -6.29
N LYS A 365 -15.42 24.38 -7.48
CA LYS A 365 -16.16 25.42 -8.23
C LYS A 365 -17.66 25.13 -8.28
N HIS A 366 -18.00 23.87 -8.44
CA HIS A 366 -19.40 23.41 -8.55
C HIS A 366 -19.66 22.34 -7.50
N THR A 367 -20.86 22.32 -6.98
CA THR A 367 -21.35 21.26 -6.08
C THR A 367 -22.59 20.65 -6.71
N TYR A 368 -22.56 19.33 -6.89
CA TYR A 368 -23.66 18.56 -7.46
C TYR A 368 -24.27 17.67 -6.39
N ASN A 369 -25.60 17.62 -6.33
CA ASN A 369 -26.31 16.66 -5.50
C ASN A 369 -26.42 15.34 -6.28
N LEU A 370 -25.78 14.30 -5.78
CA LEU A 370 -25.87 12.96 -6.36
C LEU A 370 -27.21 12.32 -5.91
N ARG A 371 -27.89 11.64 -6.83
CA ARG A 371 -29.21 11.04 -6.59
C ARG A 371 -29.25 9.61 -7.15
N GLY A 372 -30.20 8.82 -6.61
CA GLY A 372 -30.44 7.44 -7.07
C GLY A 372 -29.15 6.60 -7.08
N PRO A 373 -28.98 5.74 -8.08
CA PRO A 373 -27.83 4.83 -8.18
C PRO A 373 -26.47 5.51 -8.08
N ARG A 374 -26.36 6.78 -8.52
CA ARG A 374 -25.12 7.54 -8.41
C ARG A 374 -24.74 7.92 -6.98
N ALA A 375 -25.72 8.04 -6.09
CA ALA A 375 -25.48 8.23 -4.66
C ALA A 375 -25.24 6.91 -3.93
N SER A 376 -25.81 5.81 -4.47
CA SER A 376 -25.80 4.49 -3.82
C SER A 376 -24.59 3.64 -4.17
N LEU A 377 -23.96 3.85 -5.37
CA LEU A 377 -22.86 3.04 -5.86
C LEU A 377 -21.60 3.87 -6.17
N SER A 378 -20.48 3.44 -5.67
CA SER A 378 -19.16 3.82 -6.19
C SER A 378 -18.47 2.59 -6.79
N ALA A 379 -17.76 2.79 -7.89
CA ALA A 379 -17.00 1.74 -8.53
C ALA A 379 -15.64 2.23 -8.98
N ASN A 380 -14.66 1.34 -8.90
CA ASN A 380 -13.38 1.49 -9.56
C ASN A 380 -12.99 0.18 -10.25
N VAL A 381 -12.11 0.29 -11.22
CA VAL A 381 -11.48 -0.86 -11.87
C VAL A 381 -9.98 -0.78 -11.66
N GLU A 382 -9.35 -1.92 -11.49
CA GLU A 382 -7.89 -2.04 -11.39
C GLU A 382 -7.40 -3.16 -12.30
N SER A 383 -6.23 -2.97 -12.91
CA SER A 383 -5.63 -4.00 -13.76
C SER A 383 -5.53 -5.34 -13.01
N ALA A 384 -5.95 -6.42 -13.66
CA ALA A 384 -5.78 -7.78 -13.15
C ALA A 384 -4.34 -8.29 -13.31
N ASP A 385 -3.46 -7.49 -13.89
CA ASP A 385 -2.07 -7.82 -14.05
C ASP A 385 -1.33 -7.83 -12.69
N ASN A 386 -0.61 -8.91 -12.46
CA ASN A 386 0.11 -9.12 -11.19
C ASN A 386 1.47 -8.38 -11.12
N LEU A 387 1.87 -7.67 -12.18
CA LEU A 387 3.22 -7.10 -12.32
C LEU A 387 3.33 -5.60 -12.02
N GLU A 388 2.24 -4.88 -11.81
CA GLU A 388 2.28 -3.44 -11.58
C GLU A 388 1.36 -3.00 -10.46
N ARG A 389 1.57 -1.76 -10.01
CA ARG A 389 0.56 -1.10 -9.18
C ARG A 389 -0.76 -1.09 -9.95
N PRO A 390 -1.86 -1.36 -9.28
CA PRO A 390 -3.16 -1.37 -9.94
C PRO A 390 -3.36 -0.03 -10.68
N THR A 391 -3.28 -0.07 -12.00
CA THR A 391 -3.72 1.04 -12.85
C THR A 391 -5.19 0.83 -13.11
N GLY A 392 -6.00 1.83 -12.90
CA GLY A 392 -7.44 1.69 -13.07
C GLY A 392 -8.12 3.03 -13.22
N GLY A 393 -9.41 3.00 -13.22
CA GLY A 393 -10.28 4.16 -13.27
C GLY A 393 -11.38 4.05 -12.22
N ALA A 394 -11.94 5.18 -11.86
CA ALA A 394 -13.14 5.26 -11.04
C ALA A 394 -14.29 5.85 -11.86
N ILE A 395 -15.52 5.68 -11.36
CA ILE A 395 -16.67 6.38 -11.93
C ILE A 395 -16.32 7.86 -12.05
N ARG A 396 -16.45 8.41 -13.26
CA ARG A 396 -16.15 9.83 -13.49
C ARG A 396 -17.08 10.74 -12.71
N PRO A 397 -16.64 11.95 -12.37
CA PRO A 397 -17.53 12.96 -11.81
C PRO A 397 -18.69 13.30 -12.74
N PRO A 398 -19.83 13.80 -12.21
CA PRO A 398 -20.92 14.31 -13.04
C PRO A 398 -20.43 15.47 -13.91
N LYS A 399 -20.87 15.49 -15.18
CA LYS A 399 -20.57 16.58 -16.14
C LYS A 399 -21.59 17.71 -16.08
N ALA A 400 -22.80 17.45 -15.54
CA ALA A 400 -23.90 18.38 -15.36
C ALA A 400 -24.70 18.00 -14.13
N PRO A 401 -25.56 18.89 -13.58
CA PRO A 401 -26.37 18.63 -12.38
C PRO A 401 -27.34 17.44 -12.49
N ASP A 402 -27.72 17.09 -13.71
CA ASP A 402 -28.63 15.98 -14.08
C ASP A 402 -27.92 14.78 -14.70
N ASP A 403 -26.59 14.74 -14.62
CA ASP A 403 -25.80 13.63 -15.13
C ASP A 403 -25.80 12.46 -14.12
N ASP A 404 -26.73 11.57 -14.27
CA ASP A 404 -26.88 10.35 -13.45
C ASP A 404 -26.09 9.15 -14.00
N SER A 405 -25.34 9.31 -15.10
CA SER A 405 -24.59 8.23 -15.71
C SER A 405 -23.44 7.73 -14.85
N LEU A 406 -23.37 6.43 -14.62
CA LEU A 406 -22.30 5.74 -13.92
C LEU A 406 -21.35 5.16 -14.97
N VAL A 407 -20.23 5.83 -15.23
CA VAL A 407 -19.28 5.44 -16.28
C VAL A 407 -17.85 5.57 -15.79
N ILE A 408 -17.05 4.56 -16.03
CA ILE A 408 -15.58 4.61 -15.93
C ILE A 408 -15.06 4.82 -17.34
N GLU A 409 -14.38 5.93 -17.57
CA GLU A 409 -13.87 6.34 -18.88
C GLU A 409 -12.36 6.09 -19.00
N ASN A 410 -11.88 6.05 -20.23
CA ASN A 410 -10.46 6.05 -20.55
C ASN A 410 -9.70 4.79 -20.08
N LEU A 411 -10.30 3.62 -20.29
CA LEU A 411 -9.68 2.34 -19.97
C LEU A 411 -8.84 1.85 -21.15
N LEU A 412 -7.60 1.50 -20.87
CA LEU A 412 -6.74 0.78 -21.82
C LEU A 412 -7.31 -0.64 -22.05
N PRO A 413 -7.12 -1.22 -23.24
CA PRO A 413 -7.44 -2.64 -23.43
C PRO A 413 -6.67 -3.52 -22.44
N GLY A 414 -7.37 -4.45 -21.78
CA GLY A 414 -6.76 -5.32 -20.77
C GLY A 414 -7.79 -6.04 -19.91
N ASN A 415 -7.31 -6.77 -18.92
CA ASN A 415 -8.14 -7.44 -17.92
C ASN A 415 -8.21 -6.60 -16.65
N TYR A 416 -9.40 -6.48 -16.08
CA TYR A 416 -9.65 -5.62 -14.93
C TYR A 416 -10.48 -6.31 -13.88
N TRP A 417 -10.07 -6.17 -12.62
CA TRP A 417 -10.93 -6.41 -11.47
C TRP A 417 -11.83 -5.20 -11.27
N VAL A 418 -13.12 -5.45 -11.07
CA VAL A 418 -14.12 -4.43 -10.76
C VAL A 418 -14.34 -4.40 -9.24
N ARG A 419 -14.24 -3.23 -8.65
CA ARG A 419 -14.50 -2.99 -7.23
C ARG A 419 -15.76 -2.17 -7.09
N LEU A 420 -16.74 -2.71 -6.43
CA LEU A 420 -18.03 -2.08 -6.20
C LEU A 420 -18.24 -1.84 -4.71
N TYR A 421 -18.66 -0.64 -4.37
CA TYR A 421 -18.95 -0.24 -3.00
C TYR A 421 -20.33 0.40 -2.96
N ALA A 422 -21.28 -0.21 -2.24
CA ALA A 422 -22.56 0.37 -1.95
C ALA A 422 -22.45 1.33 -0.76
N THR A 423 -23.01 2.54 -0.87
CA THR A 423 -23.11 3.50 0.24
C THR A 423 -24.31 3.19 1.13
N HIS A 424 -25.33 2.54 0.56
CA HIS A 424 -26.47 1.98 1.24
C HIS A 424 -26.65 0.53 0.79
N GLY A 425 -26.88 -0.38 1.75
CA GLY A 425 -26.98 -1.80 1.45
C GLY A 425 -25.66 -2.43 1.00
N TYR A 426 -25.74 -3.43 0.17
CA TYR A 426 -24.61 -4.18 -0.39
C TYR A 426 -24.85 -4.54 -1.85
N VAL A 427 -23.78 -4.88 -2.57
CA VAL A 427 -23.86 -5.39 -3.93
C VAL A 427 -24.23 -6.87 -3.89
N ALA A 428 -25.47 -7.20 -4.26
CA ALA A 428 -25.97 -8.57 -4.24
C ALA A 428 -25.50 -9.37 -5.47
N SER A 429 -25.40 -8.72 -6.65
CA SER A 429 -24.84 -9.30 -7.87
C SER A 429 -24.27 -8.21 -8.75
N ALA A 430 -23.29 -8.56 -9.57
CA ALA A 430 -22.75 -7.67 -10.61
C ALA A 430 -22.29 -8.52 -11.80
N MET A 431 -22.88 -8.29 -12.97
CA MET A 431 -22.67 -9.11 -14.17
C MET A 431 -22.28 -8.25 -15.37
N MET A 432 -21.29 -8.69 -16.15
CA MET A 432 -21.00 -8.16 -17.48
C MET A 432 -21.24 -9.28 -18.51
N GLY A 433 -22.43 -9.29 -19.11
CA GLY A 433 -22.88 -10.44 -19.87
C GLY A 433 -22.97 -11.69 -19.00
N ALA A 434 -22.15 -12.71 -19.28
CA ALA A 434 -22.10 -13.95 -18.48
C ALA A 434 -21.03 -13.93 -17.36
N THR A 435 -20.20 -12.90 -17.28
CA THR A 435 -19.10 -12.81 -16.31
C THR A 435 -19.57 -12.21 -15.00
N ASP A 436 -19.37 -12.92 -13.88
CA ASP A 436 -19.58 -12.40 -12.54
C ASP A 436 -18.39 -11.54 -12.12
N VAL A 437 -18.55 -10.22 -12.21
CA VAL A 437 -17.47 -9.26 -11.97
C VAL A 437 -17.05 -9.14 -10.50
N LEU A 438 -17.82 -9.71 -9.57
CA LEU A 438 -17.44 -9.76 -8.16
C LEU A 438 -16.32 -10.79 -7.91
N HIS A 439 -16.25 -11.83 -8.78
CA HIS A 439 -15.39 -13.00 -8.60
C HIS A 439 -14.38 -13.20 -9.73
N GLU A 440 -14.65 -12.64 -10.93
CA GLU A 440 -13.81 -12.81 -12.10
C GLU A 440 -13.42 -11.45 -12.71
N PRO A 441 -12.21 -11.33 -13.27
CA PRO A 441 -11.82 -10.11 -13.98
C PRO A 441 -12.55 -10.01 -15.31
N VAL A 442 -12.86 -8.79 -15.72
CA VAL A 442 -13.47 -8.51 -17.04
C VAL A 442 -12.41 -8.13 -18.06
N THR A 443 -12.60 -8.56 -19.31
CA THR A 443 -11.77 -8.15 -20.43
C THR A 443 -12.37 -6.92 -21.09
N ILE A 444 -11.63 -5.81 -21.09
CA ILE A 444 -11.97 -4.59 -21.82
C ILE A 444 -11.17 -4.57 -23.10
N GLY A 445 -11.87 -4.62 -24.23
CA GLY A 445 -11.29 -4.50 -25.57
C GLY A 445 -11.23 -3.06 -26.05
N SER A 446 -10.85 -2.86 -27.32
CA SER A 446 -10.99 -1.57 -28.00
C SER A 446 -12.42 -1.43 -28.53
N GLY A 447 -13.10 -0.33 -28.24
CA GLY A 447 -14.44 -0.02 -28.75
C GLY A 447 -15.54 -0.11 -27.70
N ALA A 448 -16.78 -0.46 -28.17
CA ALA A 448 -17.94 -0.54 -27.29
C ALA A 448 -17.84 -1.73 -26.33
N THR A 449 -18.17 -1.50 -25.06
CA THR A 449 -18.24 -2.52 -24.01
C THR A 449 -19.68 -2.78 -23.60
N LEU A 450 -19.96 -3.98 -23.09
CA LEU A 450 -21.23 -4.26 -22.43
C LEU A 450 -21.29 -3.48 -21.10
N PRO A 451 -22.50 -3.05 -20.67
CA PRO A 451 -22.68 -2.50 -19.33
C PRO A 451 -22.47 -3.57 -18.26
N ILE A 452 -22.12 -3.12 -17.06
CA ILE A 452 -22.12 -3.96 -15.86
C ILE A 452 -23.49 -3.77 -15.18
N GLU A 453 -24.27 -4.85 -15.12
CA GLU A 453 -25.57 -4.88 -14.45
C GLU A 453 -25.32 -5.14 -12.94
N VAL A 454 -25.73 -4.22 -12.09
CA VAL A 454 -25.52 -4.27 -10.64
C VAL A 454 -26.85 -4.30 -9.90
N VAL A 455 -26.99 -5.22 -8.94
CA VAL A 455 -28.14 -5.27 -8.04
C VAL A 455 -27.68 -4.92 -6.63
N LEU A 456 -28.33 -3.91 -6.04
CA LEU A 456 -28.12 -3.49 -4.66
C LEU A 456 -29.25 -3.98 -3.78
N ARG A 457 -28.94 -4.49 -2.57
CA ARG A 457 -29.91 -4.94 -1.56
C ARG A 457 -29.50 -4.46 -0.17
N ASP A 458 -30.44 -4.46 0.79
CA ASP A 458 -30.25 -3.99 2.17
C ASP A 458 -30.59 -5.05 3.22
N ASP A 459 -30.96 -6.26 2.82
CA ASP A 459 -31.34 -7.37 3.69
C ASP A 459 -30.12 -8.13 4.25
N PHE A 460 -29.24 -7.42 4.92
CA PHE A 460 -28.06 -8.01 5.57
C PHE A 460 -28.41 -9.13 6.54
N ALA A 461 -27.49 -10.06 6.72
CA ALA A 461 -27.50 -10.99 7.84
C ALA A 461 -26.82 -10.36 9.06
N GLU A 462 -27.11 -10.87 10.25
CA GLU A 462 -26.50 -10.49 11.52
C GLU A 462 -25.78 -11.68 12.13
N ILE A 463 -24.53 -11.48 12.55
CA ILE A 463 -23.74 -12.50 13.25
C ILE A 463 -23.23 -11.94 14.55
N ASP A 464 -23.62 -12.60 15.65
CA ASP A 464 -23.10 -12.37 16.99
C ASP A 464 -22.20 -13.53 17.41
N GLY A 465 -21.23 -13.28 18.30
CA GLY A 465 -20.43 -14.38 18.77
C GLY A 465 -19.36 -14.02 19.79
N THR A 466 -18.56 -15.04 20.08
CA THR A 466 -17.44 -14.94 21.02
C THR A 466 -16.18 -15.56 20.43
N VAL A 467 -15.03 -14.98 20.79
CA VAL A 467 -13.70 -15.55 20.50
C VAL A 467 -13.13 -16.09 21.81
N SER A 468 -12.82 -17.36 21.84
CA SER A 468 -12.16 -18.02 22.97
C SER A 468 -10.64 -18.02 22.80
N ASN A 469 -9.91 -18.24 23.91
CA ASN A 469 -8.44 -18.24 23.97
C ASN A 469 -7.80 -16.89 23.57
N LEU A 470 -8.45 -15.79 23.97
CA LEU A 470 -7.80 -14.47 23.92
C LEU A 470 -6.52 -14.54 24.76
N GLY A 471 -5.38 -14.14 24.17
CA GLY A 471 -4.09 -14.12 24.88
C GLY A 471 -4.15 -13.29 26.16
N GLN A 472 -3.22 -13.49 27.08
CA GLN A 472 -3.19 -12.81 28.39
C GLN A 472 -3.12 -11.26 28.28
N GLN A 473 -2.94 -10.72 27.10
CA GLN A 473 -3.00 -9.27 26.85
C GLN A 473 -4.44 -8.70 26.82
N ALA A 474 -5.46 -9.55 26.71
CA ALA A 474 -6.88 -9.12 26.73
C ALA A 474 -7.34 -8.56 28.09
N GLY A 475 -6.58 -8.76 29.17
CA GLY A 475 -6.85 -8.19 30.50
C GLY A 475 -6.25 -6.80 30.74
N SER A 476 -5.37 -6.31 29.88
CA SER A 476 -4.85 -4.94 29.92
C SER A 476 -5.92 -4.04 29.29
N GLN A 477 -6.22 -2.92 29.91
CA GLN A 477 -7.16 -1.90 29.39
C GLN A 477 -6.62 -1.25 28.09
N SER A 478 -6.31 -2.05 27.08
CA SER A 478 -6.01 -1.54 25.74
C SER A 478 -7.33 -1.16 25.07
N ASN A 479 -7.52 0.09 24.68
CA ASN A 479 -8.69 0.55 23.96
C ASN A 479 -8.71 0.08 22.48
N GLY A 480 -7.92 -0.92 22.15
CA GLY A 480 -7.88 -1.56 20.83
C GLY A 480 -8.68 -2.88 20.80
N PRO A 481 -8.97 -3.40 19.61
CA PRO A 481 -9.56 -4.72 19.46
C PRO A 481 -8.69 -5.79 20.12
N GLY A 482 -9.32 -6.69 20.89
CA GLY A 482 -8.65 -7.84 21.53
C GLY A 482 -8.31 -8.97 20.53
N ALA A 483 -8.97 -8.96 19.38
CA ALA A 483 -8.73 -9.84 18.25
C ALA A 483 -9.34 -9.26 16.98
N TRP A 484 -9.03 -9.87 15.82
CA TRP A 484 -9.58 -9.51 14.51
C TRP A 484 -10.26 -10.72 13.88
N ILE A 485 -11.47 -10.54 13.39
CA ILE A 485 -12.22 -11.57 12.67
C ILE A 485 -12.28 -11.21 11.20
N TYR A 486 -12.09 -12.23 10.35
CA TYR A 486 -12.13 -12.15 8.91
C TYR A 486 -13.19 -13.08 8.36
N PHE A 487 -14.16 -12.54 7.63
CA PHE A 487 -15.15 -13.29 6.87
C PHE A 487 -14.65 -13.41 5.45
N VAL A 488 -14.07 -14.56 5.11
CA VAL A 488 -13.52 -14.85 3.79
C VAL A 488 -14.54 -15.65 2.98
N PRO A 489 -15.07 -15.12 1.86
CA PRO A 489 -16.00 -15.86 1.02
C PRO A 489 -15.42 -17.20 0.57
N THR A 490 -16.25 -18.26 0.59
CA THR A 490 -15.86 -19.62 0.16
C THR A 490 -16.52 -20.05 -1.16
N GLY A 491 -17.33 -19.20 -1.75
CA GLY A 491 -18.06 -19.46 -3.00
C GLY A 491 -18.28 -18.18 -3.79
N SER A 492 -19.22 -18.21 -4.71
CA SER A 492 -19.64 -17.08 -5.54
C SER A 492 -20.57 -16.10 -4.84
N SER A 493 -20.81 -16.24 -3.54
CA SER A 493 -21.65 -15.36 -2.74
C SER A 493 -20.92 -14.87 -1.50
N GLY A 494 -21.27 -13.67 -1.07
CA GLY A 494 -20.62 -13.03 0.06
C GLY A 494 -19.48 -12.09 -0.35
N GLN A 495 -19.08 -11.26 0.58
CA GLN A 495 -18.01 -10.27 0.39
C GLN A 495 -17.03 -10.34 1.55
N PHE A 496 -15.74 -10.14 1.27
CA PHE A 496 -14.72 -10.09 2.30
C PHE A 496 -15.02 -8.95 3.28
N GLN A 497 -15.07 -9.30 4.57
CA GLN A 497 -15.27 -8.34 5.65
C GLN A 497 -14.30 -8.62 6.78
N GLN A 498 -13.92 -7.58 7.51
CA GLN A 498 -13.11 -7.69 8.73
C GLN A 498 -13.73 -6.85 9.84
N ILE A 499 -13.69 -7.38 11.05
CA ILE A 499 -14.17 -6.68 12.24
C ILE A 499 -13.19 -6.85 13.40
N GLY A 500 -13.12 -5.83 14.28
CA GLY A 500 -12.44 -5.95 15.57
C GLY A 500 -13.32 -6.59 16.61
N VAL A 501 -12.75 -7.39 17.49
CA VAL A 501 -13.40 -8.02 18.63
C VAL A 501 -13.14 -7.19 19.88
N SER A 502 -14.14 -6.99 20.72
CA SER A 502 -13.97 -6.30 21.99
C SER A 502 -13.03 -7.05 22.94
N SER A 503 -12.48 -6.36 23.94
CA SER A 503 -11.53 -6.96 24.89
C SER A 503 -12.11 -8.10 25.74
N ASP A 504 -13.46 -8.20 25.86
CA ASP A 504 -14.16 -9.30 26.51
C ASP A 504 -14.39 -10.51 25.58
N GLY A 505 -13.87 -10.46 24.34
CA GLY A 505 -14.01 -11.52 23.36
C GLY A 505 -15.32 -11.54 22.60
N LYS A 506 -16.21 -10.59 22.83
CA LYS A 506 -17.49 -10.53 22.13
C LYS A 506 -17.40 -9.73 20.85
N PHE A 507 -18.18 -10.13 19.86
CA PHE A 507 -18.36 -9.38 18.62
C PHE A 507 -19.81 -9.44 18.16
N SER A 508 -20.22 -8.41 17.45
CA SER A 508 -21.49 -8.33 16.74
C SER A 508 -21.25 -7.65 15.39
N ASN A 509 -21.77 -8.23 14.34
CA ASN A 509 -21.81 -7.59 13.03
C ASN A 509 -23.22 -7.71 12.43
N PRO A 510 -24.01 -6.61 12.46
CA PRO A 510 -25.36 -6.59 11.90
C PRO A 510 -25.39 -6.40 10.37
N MET A 511 -24.23 -6.30 9.71
CA MET A 511 -24.10 -5.96 8.29
C MET A 511 -23.28 -6.99 7.54
N ILE A 512 -23.53 -8.27 7.77
CA ILE A 512 -22.90 -9.35 6.99
C ILE A 512 -23.65 -9.51 5.67
N VAL A 513 -22.95 -9.43 4.56
CA VAL A 513 -23.51 -9.74 3.24
C VAL A 513 -23.90 -11.22 3.21
N PRO A 514 -25.12 -11.59 2.78
CA PRO A 514 -25.52 -13.00 2.68
C PRO A 514 -24.57 -13.81 1.80
N GLY A 515 -24.20 -15.02 2.25
CA GLY A 515 -23.24 -15.86 1.56
C GLY A 515 -22.59 -16.93 2.43
N SER A 516 -21.61 -17.62 1.87
CA SER A 516 -20.83 -18.64 2.56
C SER A 516 -19.43 -18.14 2.87
N TYR A 517 -19.00 -18.30 4.12
CA TYR A 517 -17.76 -17.74 4.62
C TYR A 517 -16.93 -18.76 5.40
N ARG A 518 -15.64 -18.67 5.24
CA ARG A 518 -14.68 -19.16 6.22
C ARG A 518 -14.36 -18.02 7.17
N VAL A 519 -14.63 -18.21 8.45
CA VAL A 519 -14.42 -17.20 9.48
C VAL A 519 -13.16 -17.53 10.26
N LEU A 520 -12.22 -16.59 10.26
CA LEU A 520 -10.89 -16.72 10.87
C LEU A 520 -10.74 -15.64 11.96
N ALA A 521 -10.21 -16.00 13.13
CA ALA A 521 -9.92 -15.07 14.20
C ALA A 521 -8.41 -15.03 14.51
N PHE A 522 -7.82 -13.84 14.56
CA PHE A 522 -6.40 -13.63 14.83
C PHE A 522 -6.20 -12.61 15.95
N GLU A 523 -5.10 -12.75 16.69
CA GLU A 523 -4.70 -11.81 17.75
C GLU A 523 -4.34 -10.42 17.20
N SER A 524 -3.80 -10.35 16.00
CA SER A 524 -3.40 -9.11 15.35
C SER A 524 -4.02 -8.97 13.96
N GLN A 525 -4.09 -7.73 13.46
CA GLN A 525 -4.60 -7.47 12.11
C GLN A 525 -3.70 -8.14 11.06
N GLN A 526 -4.31 -8.92 10.16
CA GLN A 526 -3.65 -9.64 9.08
C GLN A 526 -3.69 -8.80 7.79
N LEU A 527 -2.71 -7.92 7.59
CA LEU A 527 -2.61 -7.10 6.39
C LEU A 527 -2.21 -7.90 5.14
N GLN A 528 -1.63 -9.09 5.34
CA GLN A 528 -1.14 -9.98 4.29
C GLN A 528 -2.01 -11.25 4.14
N LEU A 529 -3.34 -11.14 4.32
CA LEU A 529 -4.25 -12.27 4.10
C LEU A 529 -4.60 -12.36 2.61
N PRO A 530 -4.26 -13.47 1.90
CA PRO A 530 -4.51 -13.62 0.47
C PRO A 530 -5.95 -14.07 0.17
N TYR A 531 -6.94 -13.36 0.69
CA TYR A 531 -8.35 -13.79 0.71
C TYR A 531 -9.01 -13.97 -0.67
N ARG A 532 -8.37 -13.52 -1.75
CA ARG A 532 -8.81 -13.72 -3.14
C ARG A 532 -7.92 -14.68 -3.93
N ASP A 533 -6.86 -15.19 -3.33
CA ASP A 533 -5.98 -16.19 -3.95
C ASP A 533 -6.28 -17.58 -3.38
N PRO A 534 -6.93 -18.48 -4.14
CA PRO A 534 -7.25 -19.82 -3.65
C PRO A 534 -6.01 -20.61 -3.22
N ALA A 535 -4.88 -20.44 -3.92
CA ALA A 535 -3.63 -21.11 -3.55
C ALA A 535 -3.09 -20.60 -2.22
N GLY A 536 -3.13 -19.28 -2.00
CA GLY A 536 -2.75 -18.67 -0.73
C GLY A 536 -3.67 -19.03 0.42
N MET A 537 -4.98 -19.16 0.16
CA MET A 537 -5.97 -19.55 1.18
C MET A 537 -5.92 -21.04 1.54
N LYS A 538 -5.22 -21.87 0.79
CA LYS A 538 -5.08 -23.30 1.07
C LYS A 538 -4.51 -23.59 2.48
N ALA A 539 -3.61 -22.74 2.97
CA ALA A 539 -3.07 -22.83 4.32
C ALA A 539 -4.11 -22.67 5.44
N TYR A 540 -5.29 -22.13 5.10
CA TYR A 540 -6.40 -21.86 6.01
C TYR A 540 -7.60 -22.79 5.80
N GLU A 541 -7.56 -23.75 4.86
CA GLU A 541 -8.69 -24.63 4.54
C GLU A 541 -9.21 -25.43 5.74
N THR A 542 -8.31 -25.84 6.64
CA THR A 542 -8.64 -26.59 7.85
C THR A 542 -8.78 -25.71 9.09
N LYS A 543 -8.61 -24.38 8.93
CA LYS A 543 -8.64 -23.43 10.04
C LYS A 543 -9.94 -22.63 10.05
N GLY A 544 -10.29 -22.16 11.25
CA GLY A 544 -11.52 -21.36 11.42
C GLY A 544 -12.79 -22.19 11.28
N GLN A 545 -13.90 -21.51 11.11
CA GLN A 545 -15.23 -22.09 11.00
C GLN A 545 -15.89 -21.69 9.69
N VAL A 546 -16.60 -22.61 9.05
CA VAL A 546 -17.41 -22.32 7.86
C VAL A 546 -18.85 -22.05 8.29
N ILE A 547 -19.43 -20.96 7.80
CA ILE A 547 -20.81 -20.57 8.03
C ILE A 547 -21.46 -20.13 6.72
N THR A 548 -22.74 -20.42 6.56
CA THR A 548 -23.57 -19.88 5.48
C THR A 548 -24.72 -19.08 6.10
N VAL A 549 -24.92 -17.88 5.64
CA VAL A 549 -25.99 -16.98 6.11
C VAL A 549 -26.87 -16.53 4.96
N ALA A 550 -28.20 -16.63 5.16
CA ALA A 550 -29.21 -16.16 4.23
C ALA A 550 -29.57 -14.68 4.49
N PRO A 551 -30.21 -13.99 3.52
CA PRO A 551 -30.74 -12.64 3.72
C PRO A 551 -31.61 -12.53 4.97
N GLY A 552 -31.36 -11.50 5.80
CA GLY A 552 -32.10 -11.23 7.04
C GLY A 552 -31.88 -12.25 8.17
N GLN A 553 -31.01 -13.24 7.99
CA GLN A 553 -30.75 -14.28 9.00
C GLN A 553 -29.93 -13.73 10.15
N LYS A 554 -30.32 -14.12 11.39
CA LYS A 554 -29.49 -13.94 12.59
C LYS A 554 -28.81 -15.25 12.93
N ALA A 555 -27.52 -15.22 13.17
CA ALA A 555 -26.72 -16.39 13.52
C ALA A 555 -25.80 -16.08 14.71
N THR A 556 -25.43 -17.12 15.45
CA THR A 556 -24.45 -17.03 16.54
C THR A 556 -23.31 -17.99 16.27
N MET A 557 -22.08 -17.62 16.67
CA MET A 557 -20.93 -18.49 16.53
C MET A 557 -19.90 -18.32 17.63
N GLU A 558 -19.14 -19.38 17.87
CA GLU A 558 -17.97 -19.37 18.76
C GLU A 558 -16.72 -19.66 17.95
N LEU A 559 -15.73 -18.79 18.03
CA LEU A 559 -14.47 -18.91 17.32
C LEU A 559 -13.32 -19.18 18.28
N GLN A 560 -12.38 -19.99 17.84
CA GLN A 560 -11.09 -20.14 18.51
C GLN A 560 -10.07 -19.24 17.81
N MET A 561 -9.25 -18.54 18.61
CA MET A 561 -8.16 -17.74 18.07
C MET A 561 -7.13 -18.64 17.39
N LEU A 562 -6.73 -18.24 16.19
CA LEU A 562 -5.64 -18.88 15.47
C LEU A 562 -4.33 -18.28 15.97
N SER A 563 -3.39 -19.15 16.36
CA SER A 563 -2.01 -18.70 16.55
C SER A 563 -1.47 -18.20 15.23
N ASN A 564 -0.78 -17.04 15.24
CA ASN A 564 -0.11 -16.52 14.05
C ASN A 564 0.78 -17.66 13.50
N ALA A 565 0.43 -18.16 12.32
CA ALA A 565 1.33 -19.03 11.60
C ALA A 565 2.54 -18.18 11.18
N GLN A 566 3.71 -18.52 11.75
CA GLN A 566 5.01 -18.00 11.35
C GLN A 566 5.30 -18.35 9.88
#